data_445f53c34ebb6cd74ca5efa8921d8743
#
_entry.id   445f53c34ebb6cd74ca5efa8921d8743
#
_cell.length_a   1.000
_cell.length_b   1.000
_cell.length_c   1.000
_cell.angle_alpha   90.00
_cell.angle_beta   90.00
_cell.angle_gamma   90.00
#
_symmetry.space_group_name_H-M   'P 1'
#
loop_
_entity.id
_entity.type
_entity.pdbx_description
1 polymer ?
#
loop_
_entity_poly.entity_id
_entity_poly.type
_entity_poly.pdbx_seq_one_letter_code
_entity_poly.pdbx_strand_id
1 'polypeptide(L)'
;MAAILVCSRAGENLIEGQLKKLGIGNTQILAEQLQCPLYPLAPVEPYPESYQVMVEQAQKEKATNDFPRYQTVPSAFFKERILFVGFPNWWGSYPRIVASFLKDHHFDGKIIFPFCTHEGSGFGNSLEDFKKTCPEALIYPGLAIRGSRVNKANTAIQNWVSQHFITIEEGVDRYGKETNCRKR
;
A
#
# COMPACT_ATOMS: atom_id res chain seq x y z
N MET A 1 -14.75 -1.37 -10.81
CA MET A 1 -13.43 -1.93 -11.09
C MET A 1 -12.48 -1.52 -9.97
N ALA A 2 -11.25 -2.00 -9.93
CA ALA A 2 -10.28 -1.70 -8.88
C ALA A 2 -9.00 -1.15 -9.49
N ALA A 3 -8.22 -0.38 -8.71
CA ALA A 3 -6.90 0.14 -9.10
C ALA A 3 -5.88 -0.05 -7.99
N ILE A 4 -4.61 -0.10 -8.35
CA ILE A 4 -3.49 -0.26 -7.42
C ILE A 4 -2.67 1.02 -7.40
N LEU A 5 -2.48 1.60 -6.22
CA LEU A 5 -1.40 2.54 -5.95
C LEU A 5 -0.26 1.79 -5.29
N VAL A 6 0.96 1.90 -5.81
CA VAL A 6 2.10 1.19 -5.25
C VAL A 6 3.28 2.11 -5.01
N CYS A 7 3.70 2.20 -3.76
CA CYS A 7 5.00 2.72 -3.37
C CYS A 7 5.97 1.53 -3.29
N SER A 8 7.01 1.53 -4.12
CA SER A 8 8.00 0.46 -4.15
C SER A 8 9.37 1.01 -4.47
N ARG A 9 10.41 0.35 -4.00
CA ARG A 9 11.78 0.78 -4.21
C ARG A 9 12.65 -0.40 -4.69
N ALA A 10 13.31 -0.22 -5.80
CA ALA A 10 14.43 -1.02 -6.27
C ALA A 10 15.72 -0.64 -5.51
N GLY A 11 16.88 -1.12 -5.95
CA GLY A 11 18.19 -0.86 -5.32
C GLY A 11 18.49 -1.80 -4.16
N GLU A 12 19.32 -1.36 -3.23
CA GLU A 12 19.70 -2.19 -2.08
C GLU A 12 18.56 -2.33 -1.09
N ASN A 13 18.21 -3.56 -0.76
CA ASN A 13 17.20 -3.91 0.22
C ASN A 13 17.72 -4.96 1.20
N LEU A 14 17.26 -4.90 2.44
CA LEU A 14 17.52 -5.95 3.42
C LEU A 14 16.55 -7.09 3.20
N ILE A 15 17.06 -8.30 2.95
CA ILE A 15 16.27 -9.50 2.73
C ILE A 15 16.90 -10.64 3.52
N GLU A 16 16.17 -11.16 4.49
CA GLU A 16 16.65 -12.23 5.38
C GLU A 16 18.02 -11.90 6.04
N GLY A 17 18.15 -10.65 6.50
CA GLY A 17 19.35 -10.16 7.15
C GLY A 17 20.53 -9.86 6.21
N GLN A 18 20.36 -9.97 4.91
CA GLN A 18 21.39 -9.71 3.91
C GLN A 18 21.01 -8.53 3.00
N LEU A 19 21.97 -7.69 2.68
CA LEU A 19 21.78 -6.66 1.65
C LEU A 19 21.79 -7.30 0.26
N LYS A 20 20.70 -7.08 -0.49
CA LYS A 20 20.55 -7.55 -1.87
C LYS A 20 20.12 -6.41 -2.76
N LYS A 21 20.73 -6.30 -3.94
CA LYS A 21 20.33 -5.32 -4.96
C LYS A 21 19.18 -5.89 -5.78
N LEU A 22 18.02 -5.24 -5.73
CA LEU A 22 16.82 -5.60 -6.47
C LEU A 22 16.68 -4.70 -7.70
N GLY A 23 16.38 -5.30 -8.86
CA GLY A 23 16.00 -4.56 -10.08
C GLY A 23 14.57 -4.03 -10.00
N ILE A 24 13.68 -4.77 -9.30
CA ILE A 24 12.29 -4.41 -9.04
C ILE A 24 12.03 -4.57 -7.55
N GLY A 25 11.37 -3.59 -6.94
CA GLY A 25 11.08 -3.63 -5.51
C GLY A 25 10.01 -4.68 -5.15
N ASN A 26 10.13 -5.27 -3.99
CA ASN A 26 9.26 -6.37 -3.53
C ASN A 26 7.76 -5.99 -3.53
N THR A 27 7.43 -4.75 -3.17
CA THR A 27 6.04 -4.30 -3.15
C THR A 27 5.44 -4.24 -4.55
N GLN A 28 6.22 -3.87 -5.56
CA GLN A 28 5.79 -3.88 -6.95
C GLN A 28 5.55 -5.31 -7.45
N ILE A 29 6.47 -6.25 -7.15
CA ILE A 29 6.29 -7.67 -7.49
C ILE A 29 4.99 -8.22 -6.90
N LEU A 30 4.66 -7.82 -5.66
CA LEU A 30 3.42 -8.21 -5.01
C LEU A 30 2.20 -7.58 -5.69
N ALA A 31 2.29 -6.29 -6.06
CA ALA A 31 1.23 -5.55 -6.73
C ALA A 31 0.87 -6.14 -8.11
N GLU A 32 1.86 -6.51 -8.90
CA GLU A 32 1.67 -7.07 -10.24
C GLU A 32 0.85 -8.37 -10.23
N GLN A 33 0.90 -9.14 -9.14
CA GLN A 33 0.11 -10.37 -8.98
C GLN A 33 -1.39 -10.11 -8.77
N LEU A 34 -1.81 -8.88 -8.44
CA LEU A 34 -3.22 -8.50 -8.30
C LEU A 34 -3.94 -8.30 -9.65
N GLN A 35 -3.20 -8.16 -10.75
CA GLN A 35 -3.72 -8.05 -12.12
C GLN A 35 -4.75 -6.92 -12.32
N CYS A 36 -4.61 -5.83 -11.59
CA CYS A 36 -5.38 -4.60 -11.74
C CYS A 36 -4.52 -3.48 -12.34
N PRO A 37 -5.13 -2.40 -12.89
CA PRO A 37 -4.40 -1.21 -13.30
C PRO A 37 -3.50 -0.69 -12.18
N LEU A 38 -2.19 -0.57 -12.45
CA LEU A 38 -1.17 -0.23 -11.48
C LEU A 38 -0.65 1.19 -11.72
N TYR A 39 -0.65 1.98 -10.66
CA TYR A 39 -0.19 3.37 -10.63
C TYR A 39 0.97 3.48 -9.62
N PRO A 40 2.20 3.75 -10.07
CA PRO A 40 3.31 3.93 -9.17
C PRO A 40 3.19 5.24 -8.40
N LEU A 41 3.39 5.19 -7.10
CA LEU A 41 3.59 6.37 -6.27
C LEU A 41 5.09 6.61 -6.15
N ALA A 42 5.61 7.42 -7.06
CA ALA A 42 7.02 7.76 -7.11
C ALA A 42 7.31 9.13 -6.51
N PRO A 43 8.38 9.30 -5.71
CA PRO A 43 8.79 10.62 -5.25
C PRO A 43 9.31 11.47 -6.41
N VAL A 44 9.21 12.81 -6.29
CA VAL A 44 9.82 13.74 -7.24
C VAL A 44 11.34 13.60 -7.20
N GLU A 45 11.90 13.48 -6.02
CA GLU A 45 13.31 13.19 -5.80
C GLU A 45 13.45 11.72 -5.37
N PRO A 46 14.08 10.86 -6.21
CA PRO A 46 14.17 9.44 -5.92
C PRO A 46 14.84 9.16 -4.58
N TYR A 47 14.33 8.17 -3.85
CA TYR A 47 15.02 7.66 -2.66
C TYR A 47 16.39 7.08 -3.03
N PRO A 48 17.39 7.19 -2.13
CA PRO A 48 18.73 6.69 -2.37
C PRO A 48 18.78 5.20 -2.74
N GLU A 49 19.71 4.81 -3.62
CA GLU A 49 19.92 3.39 -3.95
C GLU A 49 20.50 2.61 -2.76
N SER A 50 21.40 3.22 -2.01
CA SER A 50 21.97 2.61 -0.81
C SER A 50 20.91 2.38 0.26
N TYR A 51 20.89 1.18 0.81
CA TYR A 51 19.96 0.81 1.89
C TYR A 51 20.15 1.67 3.12
N GLN A 52 21.41 1.86 3.56
CA GLN A 52 21.73 2.61 4.77
C GLN A 52 21.25 4.06 4.66
N VAL A 53 21.56 4.73 3.56
CA VAL A 53 21.18 6.14 3.35
C VAL A 53 19.66 6.30 3.27
N MET A 54 18.98 5.34 2.63
CA MET A 54 17.52 5.31 2.56
C MET A 54 16.89 5.13 3.93
N VAL A 55 17.42 4.22 4.76
CA VAL A 55 16.91 3.98 6.12
C VAL A 55 17.03 5.23 6.98
N GLU A 56 18.16 5.93 6.91
CA GLU A 56 18.39 7.19 7.61
C GLU A 56 17.45 8.31 7.15
N GLN A 57 17.27 8.44 5.83
CA GLN A 57 16.31 9.39 5.25
C GLN A 57 14.88 9.10 5.72
N ALA A 58 14.43 7.85 5.61
CA ALA A 58 13.09 7.46 6.03
C ALA A 58 12.86 7.68 7.53
N GLN A 59 13.88 7.43 8.36
CA GLN A 59 13.84 7.73 9.79
C GLN A 59 13.69 9.23 10.06
N LYS A 60 14.45 10.06 9.35
CA LYS A 60 14.38 11.52 9.46
C LYS A 60 13.01 12.02 9.05
N GLU A 61 12.51 11.60 7.88
CA GLU A 61 11.17 11.97 7.39
C GLU A 61 10.08 11.65 8.42
N LYS A 62 10.17 10.49 9.07
CA LYS A 62 9.23 10.10 10.13
C LYS A 62 9.39 10.96 11.37
N ALA A 63 10.61 11.20 11.83
CA ALA A 63 10.89 11.96 13.04
C ALA A 63 10.48 13.44 12.91
N THR A 64 10.68 14.03 11.74
CA THR A 64 10.32 15.44 11.45
C THR A 64 8.89 15.61 10.96
N ASN A 65 8.15 14.51 10.80
CA ASN A 65 6.81 14.50 10.19
C ASN A 65 6.80 15.14 8.80
N ASP A 66 7.84 14.88 8.01
CA ASP A 66 7.98 15.40 6.66
C ASP A 66 6.99 14.74 5.69
N PHE A 67 6.66 15.46 4.61
CA PHE A 67 5.75 15.03 3.57
C PHE A 67 6.44 15.16 2.19
N PRO A 68 7.22 14.13 1.78
CA PRO A 68 7.92 14.16 0.49
C PRO A 68 6.97 14.37 -0.68
N ARG A 69 7.37 15.22 -1.64
CA ARG A 69 6.61 15.45 -2.87
C ARG A 69 6.64 14.20 -3.75
N TYR A 70 5.52 13.94 -4.41
CA TYR A 70 5.36 12.80 -5.31
C TYR A 70 4.97 13.25 -6.71
N GLN A 71 5.22 12.39 -7.70
CA GLN A 71 4.84 12.59 -9.08
C GLN A 71 3.32 12.44 -9.23
N THR A 72 2.73 13.18 -10.15
CA THR A 72 1.28 13.17 -10.36
C THR A 72 0.76 11.77 -10.65
N VAL A 73 -0.22 11.33 -9.87
CA VAL A 73 -0.96 10.10 -10.11
C VAL A 73 -2.11 10.41 -11.09
N PRO A 74 -2.26 9.66 -12.19
CA PRO A 74 -3.31 9.89 -13.18
C PRO A 74 -4.72 9.88 -12.57
N SER A 75 -5.59 10.76 -13.05
CA SER A 75 -6.97 10.91 -12.57
C SER A 75 -7.80 9.63 -12.70
N ALA A 76 -7.42 8.72 -13.60
CA ALA A 76 -8.05 7.41 -13.77
C ALA A 76 -8.00 6.56 -12.48
N PHE A 77 -6.95 6.69 -11.68
CA PHE A 77 -6.86 6.02 -10.39
C PHE A 77 -8.04 6.38 -9.46
N PHE A 78 -8.38 7.67 -9.39
CA PHE A 78 -9.41 8.18 -8.50
C PHE A 78 -10.84 7.87 -8.94
N LYS A 79 -11.04 7.37 -10.18
CA LYS A 79 -12.35 6.94 -10.66
C LYS A 79 -12.80 5.61 -10.04
N GLU A 80 -11.84 4.80 -9.60
CA GLU A 80 -12.13 3.48 -9.05
C GLU A 80 -12.63 3.58 -7.61
N ARG A 81 -13.63 2.78 -7.27
CA ARG A 81 -14.18 2.71 -5.90
C ARG A 81 -13.28 1.87 -4.99
N ILE A 82 -12.70 0.80 -5.53
CA ILE A 82 -11.84 -0.12 -4.80
C ILE A 82 -10.38 0.22 -5.12
N LEU A 83 -9.62 0.52 -4.08
CA LEU A 83 -8.24 0.91 -4.18
C LEU A 83 -7.35 -0.04 -3.37
N PHE A 84 -6.44 -0.71 -4.05
CA PHE A 84 -5.33 -1.39 -3.39
C PHE A 84 -4.21 -0.39 -3.15
N VAL A 85 -3.69 -0.30 -1.94
CA VAL A 85 -2.58 0.59 -1.62
C VAL A 85 -1.42 -0.22 -1.07
N GLY A 86 -0.36 -0.34 -1.87
CA GLY A 86 0.82 -1.14 -1.59
C GLY A 86 2.02 -0.30 -1.15
N PHE A 87 2.75 -0.78 -0.13
CA PHE A 87 3.91 -0.07 0.40
C PHE A 87 4.86 -1.02 1.14
N PRO A 88 6.16 -0.69 1.23
CA PRO A 88 7.08 -1.35 2.15
C PRO A 88 6.86 -0.81 3.57
N ASN A 89 6.97 -1.67 4.58
CA ASN A 89 6.94 -1.20 5.96
C ASN A 89 8.27 -0.52 6.28
N TRP A 90 8.24 0.80 6.48
CA TRP A 90 9.39 1.59 6.90
C TRP A 90 9.14 2.16 8.30
N TRP A 91 10.01 1.77 9.24
CA TRP A 91 9.93 2.23 10.62
C TRP A 91 8.57 2.00 11.29
N GLY A 92 7.94 0.86 10.99
CA GLY A 92 6.69 0.44 11.61
C GLY A 92 5.42 1.08 11.04
N SER A 93 5.51 1.73 9.85
CA SER A 93 4.36 2.26 9.13
C SER A 93 4.62 2.30 7.63
N TYR A 94 3.70 2.89 6.86
CA TYR A 94 3.96 3.20 5.46
C TYR A 94 4.97 4.35 5.30
N PRO A 95 5.72 4.41 4.17
CA PRO A 95 6.62 5.52 3.87
C PRO A 95 5.92 6.88 3.89
N ARG A 96 6.65 7.93 4.25
CA ARG A 96 6.09 9.28 4.36
C ARG A 96 5.51 9.82 3.05
N ILE A 97 6.01 9.37 1.89
CA ILE A 97 5.41 9.70 0.60
C ILE A 97 3.97 9.16 0.47
N VAL A 98 3.66 8.00 1.06
CA VAL A 98 2.28 7.48 1.11
C VAL A 98 1.42 8.39 2.00
N ALA A 99 1.97 8.84 3.13
CA ALA A 99 1.29 9.82 3.98
C ALA A 99 0.99 11.13 3.24
N SER A 100 1.95 11.63 2.43
CA SER A 100 1.76 12.80 1.59
C SER A 100 0.55 12.62 0.66
N PHE A 101 0.55 11.53 -0.09
CA PHE A 101 -0.53 11.22 -1.03
C PHE A 101 -1.88 11.09 -0.35
N LEU A 102 -1.95 10.36 0.76
CA LEU A 102 -3.21 10.16 1.50
C LEU A 102 -3.76 11.47 2.09
N LYS A 103 -2.87 12.37 2.51
CA LYS A 103 -3.24 13.68 3.07
C LYS A 103 -3.77 14.65 1.99
N ASP A 104 -3.23 14.58 0.77
CA ASP A 104 -3.54 15.52 -0.30
C ASP A 104 -4.84 15.17 -1.05
N HIS A 105 -5.44 14.01 -0.78
CA HIS A 105 -6.62 13.53 -1.50
C HIS A 105 -7.74 13.11 -0.57
N HIS A 106 -8.97 13.16 -1.08
CA HIS A 106 -10.17 12.69 -0.40
C HIS A 106 -10.55 11.28 -0.87
N PHE A 107 -10.94 10.45 0.09
CA PHE A 107 -11.27 9.04 -0.15
C PHE A 107 -12.72 8.70 0.25
N ASP A 108 -13.62 9.69 0.20
CA ASP A 108 -15.04 9.51 0.51
C ASP A 108 -15.66 8.41 -0.33
N GLY A 109 -16.27 7.43 0.34
CA GLY A 109 -16.91 6.29 -0.29
C GLY A 109 -15.96 5.30 -0.98
N LYS A 110 -14.64 5.48 -0.84
CA LYS A 110 -13.65 4.52 -1.31
C LYS A 110 -13.50 3.36 -0.35
N ILE A 111 -13.14 2.22 -0.91
CA ILE A 111 -12.76 1.01 -0.17
C ILE A 111 -11.26 0.83 -0.39
N ILE A 112 -10.48 0.85 0.67
CA ILE A 112 -9.03 0.71 0.62
C ILE A 112 -8.61 -0.64 1.14
N PHE A 113 -7.88 -1.38 0.32
CA PHE A 113 -7.21 -2.64 0.65
C PHE A 113 -5.71 -2.40 0.80
N PRO A 114 -5.19 -2.19 2.02
CA PRO A 114 -3.77 -2.02 2.24
C PRO A 114 -3.03 -3.34 2.03
N PHE A 115 -1.87 -3.31 1.38
CA PHE A 115 -0.95 -4.44 1.40
C PHE A 115 0.48 -3.96 1.62
N CYS A 116 1.27 -4.72 2.37
CA CYS A 116 2.63 -4.32 2.64
C CYS A 116 3.64 -5.46 2.47
N THR A 117 4.87 -5.06 2.13
CA THR A 117 6.04 -5.92 2.22
C THR A 117 6.89 -5.53 3.43
N HIS A 118 7.45 -6.52 4.11
CA HIS A 118 8.22 -6.32 5.35
C HIS A 118 9.28 -7.42 5.52
N GLU A 119 10.20 -7.25 6.47
CA GLU A 119 11.19 -8.29 6.83
C GLU A 119 10.96 -8.89 8.24
N GLY A 120 9.76 -8.75 8.79
CA GLY A 120 9.37 -9.36 10.07
C GLY A 120 8.36 -8.54 10.87
N SER A 121 8.19 -7.26 10.55
CA SER A 121 7.35 -6.30 11.31
C SER A 121 5.86 -6.31 10.96
N GLY A 122 5.45 -7.04 9.90
CA GLY A 122 4.07 -6.97 9.42
C GLY A 122 3.66 -5.54 9.03
N PHE A 123 2.45 -5.14 9.36
CA PHE A 123 1.94 -3.78 9.13
C PHE A 123 2.48 -2.73 10.13
N GLY A 124 2.96 -3.15 11.29
CA GLY A 124 3.21 -2.19 12.37
C GLY A 124 1.94 -1.37 12.67
N ASN A 125 2.06 -0.04 12.67
CA ASN A 125 0.94 0.89 12.91
C ASN A 125 0.18 1.29 11.63
N SER A 126 0.58 0.82 10.46
CA SER A 126 0.06 1.30 9.17
C SER A 126 -1.46 1.29 9.08
N LEU A 127 -2.13 0.24 9.57
CA LEU A 127 -3.59 0.14 9.47
C LEU A 127 -4.30 1.19 10.33
N GLU A 128 -3.78 1.49 11.51
CA GLU A 128 -4.29 2.58 12.35
C GLU A 128 -4.00 3.95 11.75
N ASP A 129 -2.83 4.10 11.12
CA ASP A 129 -2.47 5.33 10.44
C ASP A 129 -3.38 5.57 9.21
N PHE A 130 -3.77 4.52 8.45
CA PHE A 130 -4.78 4.63 7.40
C PHE A 130 -6.13 5.12 7.93
N LYS A 131 -6.64 4.53 9.01
CA LYS A 131 -7.92 4.93 9.62
C LYS A 131 -7.90 6.39 10.09
N LYS A 132 -6.78 6.86 10.60
CA LYS A 132 -6.61 8.26 11.05
C LYS A 132 -6.52 9.23 9.88
N THR A 133 -5.82 8.84 8.80
CA THR A 133 -5.57 9.72 7.65
C THR A 133 -6.75 9.76 6.68
N CYS A 134 -7.48 8.64 6.54
CA CYS A 134 -8.62 8.51 5.64
C CYS A 134 -9.87 8.04 6.41
N PRO A 135 -10.38 8.85 7.36
CA PRO A 135 -11.50 8.43 8.22
C PRO A 135 -12.82 8.22 7.46
N GLU A 136 -12.94 8.82 6.28
CA GLU A 136 -14.09 8.71 5.37
C GLU A 136 -14.04 7.47 4.46
N ALA A 137 -12.88 6.80 4.37
CA ALA A 137 -12.73 5.58 3.60
C ALA A 137 -13.03 4.33 4.43
N LEU A 138 -13.50 3.29 3.78
CA LEU A 138 -13.62 1.97 4.39
C LEU A 138 -12.31 1.22 4.25
N ILE A 139 -11.57 1.08 5.35
CA ILE A 139 -10.29 0.36 5.37
C ILE A 139 -10.53 -1.12 5.66
N TYR A 140 -10.25 -1.97 4.68
CA TYR A 140 -10.38 -3.42 4.80
C TYR A 140 -9.15 -4.06 5.45
N PRO A 141 -9.29 -5.32 5.93
CA PRO A 141 -8.14 -6.08 6.41
C PRO A 141 -7.06 -6.19 5.31
N GLY A 142 -5.82 -5.89 5.69
CA GLY A 142 -4.71 -5.84 4.75
C GLY A 142 -4.00 -7.18 4.58
N LEU A 143 -3.12 -7.26 3.57
CA LEU A 143 -2.23 -8.39 3.31
C LEU A 143 -0.78 -7.99 3.56
N ALA A 144 -0.11 -8.62 4.54
CA ALA A 144 1.31 -8.41 4.82
C ALA A 144 2.13 -9.63 4.36
N ILE A 145 3.11 -9.39 3.48
CA ILE A 145 3.97 -10.45 2.92
C ILE A 145 5.44 -10.12 3.20
N ARG A 146 6.19 -11.11 3.70
CA ARG A 146 7.64 -10.96 3.86
C ARG A 146 8.31 -10.80 2.48
N GLY A 147 9.24 -9.86 2.34
CA GLY A 147 9.89 -9.53 1.07
C GLY A 147 10.51 -10.76 0.37
N SER A 148 11.14 -11.66 1.14
CA SER A 148 11.69 -12.91 0.59
C SER A 148 10.64 -13.89 0.04
N ARG A 149 9.36 -13.64 0.26
CA ARG A 149 8.26 -14.54 -0.14
C ARG A 149 7.32 -13.96 -1.20
N VAL A 150 7.58 -12.76 -1.69
CA VAL A 150 6.69 -12.09 -2.65
C VAL A 150 6.46 -12.90 -3.92
N ASN A 151 7.47 -13.61 -4.43
CA ASN A 151 7.35 -14.48 -5.62
C ASN A 151 6.48 -15.73 -5.40
N LYS A 152 6.12 -16.04 -4.15
CA LYS A 152 5.28 -17.20 -3.78
C LYS A 152 3.95 -16.76 -3.15
N ALA A 153 3.56 -15.47 -3.33
CA ALA A 153 2.42 -14.89 -2.65
C ALA A 153 1.07 -15.15 -3.34
N ASN A 154 1.04 -15.71 -4.55
CA ASN A 154 -0.17 -15.89 -5.36
C ASN A 154 -1.35 -16.48 -4.58
N THR A 155 -1.15 -17.59 -3.87
CA THR A 155 -2.23 -18.24 -3.10
C THR A 155 -2.73 -17.32 -1.98
N ALA A 156 -1.83 -16.63 -1.28
CA ALA A 156 -2.22 -15.68 -0.22
C ALA A 156 -3.02 -14.50 -0.78
N ILE A 157 -2.63 -13.97 -1.94
CA ILE A 157 -3.34 -12.91 -2.65
C ILE A 157 -4.73 -13.38 -3.07
N GLN A 158 -4.83 -14.54 -3.71
CA GLN A 158 -6.11 -15.10 -4.17
C GLN A 158 -7.08 -15.31 -2.99
N ASN A 159 -6.61 -15.90 -1.90
CA ASN A 159 -7.42 -16.09 -0.70
C ASN A 159 -7.87 -14.75 -0.10
N TRP A 160 -6.96 -13.78 0.00
CA TRP A 160 -7.25 -12.45 0.53
C TRP A 160 -8.30 -11.73 -0.33
N VAL A 161 -8.12 -11.69 -1.64
CA VAL A 161 -9.06 -11.07 -2.57
C VAL A 161 -10.41 -11.77 -2.52
N SER A 162 -10.46 -13.10 -2.68
CA SER A 162 -11.72 -13.86 -2.67
C SER A 162 -12.48 -13.69 -1.37
N GLN A 163 -11.80 -13.68 -0.24
CA GLN A 163 -12.43 -13.56 1.08
C GLN A 163 -13.16 -12.22 1.27
N HIS A 164 -12.71 -11.16 0.59
CA HIS A 164 -13.25 -9.81 0.79
C HIS A 164 -14.12 -9.32 -0.38
N PHE A 165 -13.83 -9.75 -1.63
CA PHE A 165 -14.62 -9.32 -2.78
C PHE A 165 -16.02 -9.92 -2.81
N ILE A 166 -16.19 -11.18 -2.41
CA ILE A 166 -17.51 -11.81 -2.28
C ILE A 166 -18.39 -11.00 -1.31
N THR A 167 -17.81 -10.54 -0.22
CA THR A 167 -18.51 -9.74 0.79
C THR A 167 -18.96 -8.37 0.24
N ILE A 168 -18.19 -7.76 -0.66
CA ILE A 168 -18.53 -6.47 -1.29
C ILE A 168 -19.64 -6.62 -2.32
N GLU A 169 -19.63 -7.69 -3.11
CA GLU A 169 -20.67 -7.97 -4.14
C GLU A 169 -22.02 -8.32 -3.51
N GLU A 170 -22.01 -9.00 -2.37
CA GLU A 170 -23.23 -9.35 -1.62
C GLU A 170 -23.82 -8.16 -0.84
N GLY A 171 -23.13 -7.01 -0.81
CA GLY A 171 -23.61 -5.79 -0.11
C GLY A 171 -23.60 -5.87 1.42
N VAL A 172 -23.01 -6.91 1.96
CA VAL A 172 -22.89 -7.14 3.41
C VAL A 172 -21.43 -7.02 3.80
N ASP A 173 -21.06 -5.98 4.50
CA ASP A 173 -19.77 -5.99 5.17
C ASP A 173 -19.85 -6.86 6.42
N ARG A 174 -18.78 -7.59 6.74
CA ARG A 174 -18.70 -8.44 7.94
C ARG A 174 -18.81 -7.67 9.27
N TYR A 175 -18.92 -6.35 9.19
CA TYR A 175 -19.05 -5.43 10.33
C TYR A 175 -20.47 -4.87 10.47
N GLY A 176 -21.45 -5.39 9.72
CA GLY A 176 -22.88 -5.07 9.90
C GLY A 176 -23.28 -3.65 9.46
N LYS A 177 -22.45 -2.96 8.71
CA LYS A 177 -22.84 -1.70 8.06
C LYS A 177 -23.36 -1.99 6.65
N GLU A 178 -24.66 -1.83 6.45
CA GLU A 178 -25.27 -1.88 5.12
C GLU A 178 -24.55 -0.85 4.22
N THR A 179 -23.83 -1.33 3.23
CA THR A 179 -23.37 -0.46 2.14
C THR A 179 -24.59 -0.10 1.33
N ASN A 180 -25.14 1.09 1.54
CA ASN A 180 -26.32 1.61 0.86
C ASN A 180 -26.02 1.78 -0.63
N CYS A 181 -26.05 0.69 -1.36
CA CYS A 181 -25.98 0.66 -2.80
C CYS A 181 -27.41 0.74 -3.34
N ARG A 182 -28.04 1.93 -3.25
CA ARG A 182 -29.28 2.18 -4.00
C ARG A 182 -28.95 2.15 -5.47
N LYS A 183 -29.43 1.10 -6.14
CA LYS A 183 -29.56 1.05 -7.59
C LYS A 183 -30.30 2.29 -8.08
N ARG A 184 -29.69 3.06 -8.96
CA ARG A 184 -30.34 3.91 -9.92
C ARG A 184 -29.94 3.50 -11.31
#